data_a70284caeac67540c46020045732395e
#
_entry.id   a70284caeac67540c46020045732395e
#
_cell.length_a   1.000
_cell.length_b   1.000
_cell.length_c   1.000
_cell.angle_alpha   90.00
_cell.angle_beta   90.00
_cell.angle_gamma   90.00
#
_symmetry.space_group_name_H-M   'P 1'
#
loop_
_entity.id
_entity.type
_entity.pdbx_description
1 polymer ?
#
loop_
_entity_poly.entity_id
_entity_poly.type
_entity_poly.pdbx_seq_one_letter_code
_entity_poly.pdbx_strand_id
1 'polypeptide(L)'
;KTTGVNFIGGFSALVQKGFTQADRKLINSIPEALATTDLVCSSVNVGSTKAGINMDAVAEMGRVIKKTADLTAASGGFGCAKLVIFANAVEDNPFMAGAFHGVGEPECVINVGISGPGVVHHALQQVKGEPFDVVAETIKKTAFRITRMGQLVAREASARLGVPFGIVDLSLAPTPAVGDSVARILEEMGLEVCGTHGT
;
A
#
# COMPACT_ATOMS: atom_id res chain seq x y z
N LYS A 1 -11.20 -6.76 16.46
CA LYS A 1 -10.97 -8.23 16.66
C LYS A 1 -12.25 -9.05 16.53
N THR A 2 -13.37 -8.58 17.09
CA THR A 2 -14.68 -9.31 17.06
C THR A 2 -15.23 -9.53 15.64
N THR A 3 -14.93 -8.64 14.70
CA THR A 3 -15.41 -8.67 13.31
C THR A 3 -14.44 -9.34 12.34
N GLY A 4 -13.28 -9.81 12.81
CA GLY A 4 -12.25 -10.43 11.97
C GLY A 4 -11.48 -9.44 11.08
N VAL A 5 -11.59 -8.13 11.34
CA VAL A 5 -10.83 -7.10 10.61
C VAL A 5 -9.35 -7.20 10.95
N ASN A 6 -8.49 -7.22 9.94
CA ASN A 6 -7.03 -7.32 10.09
C ASN A 6 -6.35 -5.96 10.27
N PHE A 7 -6.90 -4.90 9.66
CA PHE A 7 -6.35 -3.55 9.71
C PHE A 7 -7.45 -2.51 9.82
N ILE A 8 -7.16 -1.40 10.50
CA ILE A 8 -8.05 -0.25 10.66
C ILE A 8 -7.28 0.98 10.17
N GLY A 9 -7.67 1.51 9.03
CA GLY A 9 -7.14 2.77 8.49
C GLY A 9 -7.92 3.98 8.99
N GLY A 10 -7.64 5.16 8.39
CA GLY A 10 -8.37 6.40 8.69
C GLY A 10 -7.77 7.26 9.79
N PHE A 11 -6.72 6.79 10.47
CA PHE A 11 -5.89 7.62 11.35
C PHE A 11 -4.86 8.38 10.53
N SER A 12 -5.33 9.40 9.79
CA SER A 12 -4.60 9.99 8.66
C SER A 12 -4.64 11.50 8.67
N ALA A 13 -3.64 12.15 8.04
CA ALA A 13 -3.59 13.58 7.84
C ALA A 13 -3.27 13.93 6.37
N LEU A 14 -3.91 14.98 5.84
CA LEU A 14 -3.70 15.53 4.50
C LEU A 14 -3.03 16.89 4.63
N VAL A 15 -1.70 16.93 4.57
CA VAL A 15 -0.90 18.12 4.89
C VAL A 15 -0.14 18.69 3.69
N GLN A 16 -0.51 18.31 2.47
CA GLN A 16 0.10 18.81 1.23
C GLN A 16 -0.02 20.33 1.06
N LYS A 17 -1.02 20.95 1.70
CA LYS A 17 -1.24 22.41 1.65
C LYS A 17 -0.74 23.16 2.89
N GLY A 18 -0.15 22.47 3.84
CA GLY A 18 0.29 23.01 5.13
C GLY A 18 -0.32 22.27 6.32
N PHE A 19 0.03 22.70 7.51
CA PHE A 19 -0.44 22.11 8.75
C PHE A 19 -1.50 22.98 9.44
N THR A 20 -2.55 22.35 9.91
CA THR A 20 -3.41 22.89 10.97
C THR A 20 -2.89 22.45 12.34
N GLN A 21 -3.42 23.04 13.40
CA GLN A 21 -3.12 22.61 14.75
C GLN A 21 -3.60 21.17 15.03
N ALA A 22 -4.71 20.78 14.42
CA ALA A 22 -5.26 19.42 14.53
C ALA A 22 -4.34 18.41 13.84
N ASP A 23 -3.83 18.71 12.63
CA ASP A 23 -2.90 17.86 11.92
C ASP A 23 -1.64 17.60 12.74
N ARG A 24 -1.07 18.63 13.37
CA ARG A 24 0.11 18.47 14.22
C ARG A 24 -0.16 17.57 15.43
N LYS A 25 -1.32 17.71 16.06
CA LYS A 25 -1.71 16.82 17.18
C LYS A 25 -1.83 15.37 16.73
N LEU A 26 -2.49 15.12 15.60
CA LEU A 26 -2.62 13.78 15.04
C LEU A 26 -1.25 13.20 14.69
N ILE A 27 -0.45 13.91 13.90
CA ILE A 27 0.87 13.46 13.45
C ILE A 27 1.78 13.14 14.64
N ASN A 28 1.81 13.98 15.66
CA ASN A 28 2.61 13.76 16.86
C ASN A 28 2.17 12.54 17.69
N SER A 29 0.91 12.12 17.58
CA SER A 29 0.36 10.95 18.26
C SER A 29 0.57 9.64 17.51
N ILE A 30 0.94 9.68 16.20
CA ILE A 30 1.13 8.49 15.36
C ILE A 30 2.10 7.48 15.99
N PRO A 31 3.31 7.86 16.44
CA PRO A 31 4.27 6.88 16.96
C PRO A 31 3.71 6.07 18.13
N GLU A 32 3.04 6.74 19.07
CA GLU A 32 2.47 6.09 20.23
C GLU A 32 1.25 5.24 19.86
N ALA A 33 0.36 5.75 19.01
CA ALA A 33 -0.79 5.02 18.52
C ALA A 33 -0.39 3.70 17.82
N LEU A 34 0.63 3.75 16.97
CA LEU A 34 1.13 2.57 16.26
C LEU A 34 1.90 1.60 17.16
N ALA A 35 2.56 2.09 18.21
CA ALA A 35 3.24 1.24 19.18
C ALA A 35 2.30 0.51 20.13
N THR A 36 1.16 1.15 20.50
CA THR A 36 0.23 0.63 21.50
C THR A 36 -0.94 -0.17 20.93
N THR A 37 -1.13 -0.14 19.62
CA THR A 37 -2.24 -0.85 18.95
C THR A 37 -1.73 -1.88 17.95
N ASP A 38 -2.43 -2.99 17.81
CA ASP A 38 -2.05 -4.06 16.86
C ASP A 38 -2.51 -3.77 15.44
N LEU A 39 -3.74 -3.28 15.26
CA LEU A 39 -4.44 -3.24 13.98
C LEU A 39 -4.52 -1.84 13.35
N VAL A 40 -4.25 -0.78 14.12
CA VAL A 40 -4.35 0.60 13.62
C VAL A 40 -3.20 0.89 12.68
N CYS A 41 -3.55 1.37 11.48
CA CYS A 41 -2.63 1.88 10.48
C CYS A 41 -2.82 3.38 10.30
N SER A 42 -1.77 4.08 9.93
CA SER A 42 -1.79 5.52 9.71
C SER A 42 -1.19 5.87 8.35
N SER A 43 -1.64 6.99 7.81
CA SER A 43 -1.08 7.54 6.58
C SER A 43 -1.05 9.07 6.63
N VAL A 44 -0.05 9.65 5.97
CA VAL A 44 0.06 11.11 5.84
C VAL A 44 0.35 11.45 4.37
N ASN A 45 -0.48 12.29 3.78
CA ASN A 45 -0.26 12.78 2.42
C ASN A 45 0.46 14.12 2.47
N VAL A 46 1.71 14.14 2.01
CA VAL A 46 2.61 15.31 2.10
C VAL A 46 2.72 16.10 0.79
N GLY A 47 2.14 15.61 -0.28
CA GLY A 47 2.25 16.25 -1.59
C GLY A 47 1.07 16.01 -2.50
N SER A 48 0.87 16.87 -3.48
CA SER A 48 -0.06 16.67 -4.59
C SER A 48 0.45 17.35 -5.85
N THR A 49 -0.04 16.92 -7.01
CA THR A 49 0.31 17.52 -8.30
C THR A 49 0.01 19.03 -8.34
N LYS A 50 -1.04 19.47 -7.63
CA LYS A 50 -1.45 20.88 -7.59
C LYS A 50 -0.70 21.70 -6.53
N ALA A 51 -0.43 21.14 -5.37
CA ALA A 51 0.19 21.85 -4.24
C ALA A 51 1.72 21.69 -4.20
N GLY A 52 2.29 20.75 -4.94
CA GLY A 52 3.67 20.35 -4.80
C GLY A 52 3.89 19.49 -3.55
N ILE A 53 5.14 19.42 -3.11
CA ILE A 53 5.55 18.67 -1.92
C ILE A 53 5.73 19.64 -0.75
N ASN A 54 5.08 19.36 0.36
CA ASN A 54 5.28 20.08 1.61
C ASN A 54 6.55 19.56 2.32
N MET A 55 7.67 20.24 2.13
CA MET A 55 8.97 19.82 2.68
C MET A 55 9.01 19.86 4.21
N ASP A 56 8.25 20.74 4.85
CA ASP A 56 8.12 20.76 6.31
C ASP A 56 7.42 19.49 6.81
N ALA A 57 6.42 19.02 6.06
CA ALA A 57 5.76 17.74 6.35
C ALA A 57 6.71 16.56 6.14
N VAL A 58 7.51 16.57 5.11
CA VAL A 58 8.54 15.53 4.88
C VAL A 58 9.52 15.47 6.04
N ALA A 59 10.02 16.61 6.49
CA ALA A 59 10.93 16.71 7.63
C ALA A 59 10.29 16.21 8.93
N GLU A 60 9.03 16.56 9.17
CA GLU A 60 8.27 16.10 10.34
C GLU A 60 8.04 14.59 10.29
N MET A 61 7.67 14.05 9.13
CA MET A 61 7.48 12.62 8.97
C MET A 61 8.77 11.82 9.16
N GLY A 62 9.92 12.36 8.81
CA GLY A 62 11.21 11.76 9.15
C GLY A 62 11.41 11.56 10.65
N ARG A 63 11.02 12.55 11.46
CA ARG A 63 11.07 12.45 12.94
C ARG A 63 10.05 11.43 13.47
N VAL A 64 8.84 11.43 12.90
CA VAL A 64 7.77 10.48 13.27
C VAL A 64 8.19 9.05 12.97
N ILE A 65 8.75 8.78 11.78
CA ILE A 65 9.25 7.46 11.40
C ILE A 65 10.32 7.00 12.39
N LYS A 66 11.31 7.84 12.66
CA LYS A 66 12.37 7.50 13.61
C LYS A 66 11.81 7.18 15.00
N LYS A 67 10.93 8.03 15.52
CA LYS A 67 10.30 7.79 16.83
C LYS A 67 9.46 6.51 16.84
N THR A 68 8.74 6.21 15.76
CA THR A 68 7.97 4.97 15.62
C THR A 68 8.88 3.75 15.63
N ALA A 69 10.00 3.81 14.90
CA ALA A 69 11.00 2.74 14.90
C ALA A 69 11.58 2.51 16.30
N ASP A 70 11.96 3.57 17.00
CA ASP A 70 12.51 3.51 18.36
C ASP A 70 11.50 2.90 19.35
N LEU A 71 10.23 3.32 19.31
CA LEU A 71 9.18 2.80 20.19
C LEU A 71 8.81 1.34 19.90
N THR A 72 9.02 0.87 18.68
CA THR A 72 8.68 -0.50 18.27
C THR A 72 9.93 -1.36 18.00
N ALA A 73 11.10 -0.94 18.47
CA ALA A 73 12.35 -1.65 18.26
C ALA A 73 12.32 -3.10 18.76
N ALA A 74 11.66 -3.35 19.90
CA ALA A 74 11.50 -4.70 20.46
C ALA A 74 10.70 -5.66 19.54
N SER A 75 9.88 -5.12 18.64
CA SER A 75 9.15 -5.88 17.60
C SER A 75 9.75 -5.70 16.19
N GLY A 76 11.04 -5.41 16.10
CA GLY A 76 11.74 -5.22 14.82
C GLY A 76 11.30 -3.98 14.04
N GLY A 77 10.80 -2.95 14.72
CA GLY A 77 10.33 -1.72 14.08
C GLY A 77 8.97 -1.86 13.38
N PHE A 78 8.17 -2.88 13.73
CA PHE A 78 6.91 -3.21 13.04
C PHE A 78 5.91 -2.06 13.00
N GLY A 79 5.97 -1.11 13.92
CA GLY A 79 5.14 0.10 13.86
C GLY A 79 5.32 0.87 12.54
N CYS A 80 6.52 0.89 11.97
CA CYS A 80 6.78 1.54 10.68
C CYS A 80 6.10 0.85 9.50
N ALA A 81 5.84 -0.45 9.57
CA ALA A 81 5.08 -1.18 8.55
C ALA A 81 3.59 -0.80 8.52
N LYS A 82 3.10 -0.15 9.58
CA LYS A 82 1.73 0.36 9.70
C LYS A 82 1.58 1.84 9.34
N LEU A 83 2.64 2.47 8.84
CA LEU A 83 2.68 3.89 8.48
C LEU A 83 3.06 4.05 7.01
N VAL A 84 2.26 4.79 6.26
CA VAL A 84 2.56 5.15 4.87
C VAL A 84 2.58 6.66 4.69
N ILE A 85 3.61 7.16 4.01
CA ILE A 85 3.72 8.54 3.60
C ILE A 85 3.44 8.62 2.11
N PHE A 86 2.41 9.37 1.75
CA PHE A 86 1.99 9.55 0.37
C PHE A 86 2.39 10.91 -0.19
N ALA A 87 2.68 10.92 -1.48
CA ALA A 87 2.60 12.11 -2.32
C ALA A 87 1.63 11.81 -3.46
N ASN A 88 0.66 12.70 -3.65
CA ASN A 88 -0.36 12.56 -4.69
C ASN A 88 -1.23 11.28 -4.54
N ALA A 89 -1.67 11.00 -3.32
CA ALA A 89 -2.53 9.86 -3.04
C ALA A 89 -3.82 9.90 -3.89
N VAL A 90 -4.19 8.74 -4.42
CA VAL A 90 -5.42 8.57 -5.22
C VAL A 90 -6.60 8.32 -4.29
N GLU A 91 -7.75 8.91 -4.61
CA GLU A 91 -9.01 8.63 -3.90
C GLU A 91 -9.41 7.14 -4.07
N ASP A 92 -10.10 6.62 -3.07
CA ASP A 92 -10.56 5.23 -3.01
C ASP A 92 -9.45 4.18 -3.14
N ASN A 93 -8.25 4.57 -2.80
CA ASN A 93 -7.09 3.67 -2.76
C ASN A 93 -7.29 2.60 -1.68
N PRO A 94 -7.33 1.30 -2.04
CA PRO A 94 -7.52 0.21 -1.08
C PRO A 94 -6.21 -0.27 -0.42
N PHE A 95 -5.17 0.52 -0.47
CA PHE A 95 -3.86 0.16 0.05
C PHE A 95 -3.91 0.01 1.58
N MET A 96 -3.42 -1.10 2.12
CA MET A 96 -3.60 -1.56 3.49
C MET A 96 -3.35 -0.50 4.57
N ALA A 97 -2.15 0.08 4.63
CA ALA A 97 -1.82 1.11 5.63
C ALA A 97 -2.25 2.52 5.20
N GLY A 98 -2.63 2.71 3.96
CA GLY A 98 -2.94 4.00 3.36
C GLY A 98 -4.21 3.99 2.52
N ALA A 99 -5.22 3.23 2.94
CA ALA A 99 -6.53 3.29 2.32
C ALA A 99 -7.16 4.68 2.51
N PHE A 100 -7.64 5.26 1.43
CA PHE A 100 -8.35 6.52 1.42
C PHE A 100 -9.77 6.32 0.92
N HIS A 101 -10.72 6.93 1.61
CA HIS A 101 -12.08 7.08 1.11
C HIS A 101 -12.17 8.42 0.38
N GLY A 102 -12.59 8.39 -0.88
CA GLY A 102 -12.76 9.58 -1.69
C GLY A 102 -13.94 10.44 -1.27
N VAL A 103 -14.08 11.60 -1.89
CA VAL A 103 -15.20 12.55 -1.70
C VAL A 103 -16.45 12.18 -2.53
N GLY A 104 -16.53 10.95 -3.02
CA GLY A 104 -17.65 10.44 -3.77
C GLY A 104 -18.95 10.35 -2.96
N GLU A 105 -20.06 10.07 -3.64
CA GLU A 105 -21.39 9.99 -3.04
C GLU A 105 -21.60 8.81 -2.05
N PRO A 106 -21.01 7.61 -2.27
CA PRO A 106 -21.24 6.50 -1.35
C PRO A 106 -20.62 6.75 0.03
N GLU A 107 -21.40 6.60 1.08
CA GLU A 107 -20.90 6.63 2.47
C GLU A 107 -20.04 5.39 2.81
N CYS A 108 -20.23 4.30 2.06
CA CYS A 108 -19.47 3.07 2.19
C CYS A 108 -19.23 2.47 0.80
N VAL A 109 -18.00 2.01 0.54
CA VAL A 109 -17.61 1.41 -0.74
C VAL A 109 -16.69 0.22 -0.50
N ILE A 110 -16.80 -0.80 -1.35
CA ILE A 110 -15.89 -1.95 -1.36
C ILE A 110 -14.84 -1.72 -2.43
N ASN A 111 -13.58 -1.63 -2.03
CA ASN A 111 -12.43 -1.63 -2.92
C ASN A 111 -11.63 -2.92 -2.69
N VAL A 112 -11.01 -3.44 -3.74
CA VAL A 112 -10.22 -4.68 -3.67
C VAL A 112 -8.76 -4.37 -4.00
N GLY A 113 -7.89 -4.52 -3.03
CA GLY A 113 -6.44 -4.50 -3.23
C GLY A 113 -5.89 -5.91 -3.40
N ILE A 114 -5.06 -6.12 -4.42
CA ILE A 114 -4.43 -7.40 -4.72
C ILE A 114 -2.92 -7.23 -4.68
N SER A 115 -2.24 -8.05 -3.86
CA SER A 115 -0.79 -8.18 -3.92
C SER A 115 -0.41 -9.12 -5.06
N GLY A 116 0.30 -8.58 -6.05
CA GLY A 116 0.60 -9.28 -7.29
C GLY A 116 1.99 -9.89 -7.44
N PRO A 117 3.04 -9.52 -6.65
CA PRO A 117 4.41 -9.91 -6.94
C PRO A 117 4.61 -11.43 -7.00
N GLY A 118 4.09 -12.17 -6.03
CA GLY A 118 4.23 -13.62 -5.98
C GLY A 118 3.58 -14.32 -7.17
N VAL A 119 2.42 -13.85 -7.63
CA VAL A 119 1.73 -14.43 -8.79
C VAL A 119 2.49 -14.14 -10.09
N VAL A 120 2.99 -12.92 -10.24
CA VAL A 120 3.80 -12.52 -11.40
C VAL A 120 5.12 -13.30 -11.41
N HIS A 121 5.82 -13.38 -10.28
CA HIS A 121 7.05 -14.16 -10.14
C HIS A 121 6.83 -15.63 -10.54
N HIS A 122 5.78 -16.26 -10.02
CA HIS A 122 5.46 -17.65 -10.37
C HIS A 122 5.18 -17.82 -11.88
N ALA A 123 4.47 -16.86 -12.50
CA ALA A 123 4.21 -16.90 -13.94
C ALA A 123 5.49 -16.76 -14.76
N LEU A 124 6.45 -15.94 -14.30
CA LEU A 124 7.73 -15.73 -14.97
C LEU A 124 8.64 -16.96 -14.89
N GLN A 125 8.59 -17.74 -13.84
CA GLN A 125 9.31 -18.99 -13.72
C GLN A 125 8.98 -19.98 -14.86
N GLN A 126 7.76 -19.90 -15.42
CA GLN A 126 7.33 -20.76 -16.52
C GLN A 126 7.91 -20.34 -17.89
N VAL A 127 8.40 -19.13 -18.00
CA VAL A 127 8.96 -18.55 -19.23
C VAL A 127 10.41 -18.11 -19.05
N LYS A 128 11.11 -18.74 -18.12
CA LYS A 128 12.52 -18.45 -17.84
C LYS A 128 13.38 -18.76 -19.05
N GLY A 129 14.17 -17.78 -19.47
CA GLY A 129 15.07 -17.90 -20.63
C GLY A 129 14.39 -17.66 -21.99
N GLU A 130 13.09 -17.39 -22.01
CA GLU A 130 12.38 -17.00 -23.22
C GLU A 130 12.71 -15.54 -23.62
N PRO A 131 12.50 -15.17 -24.91
CA PRO A 131 12.67 -13.80 -25.37
C PRO A 131 11.86 -12.78 -24.57
N PHE A 132 12.35 -11.54 -24.50
CA PHE A 132 11.75 -10.47 -23.70
C PHE A 132 10.29 -10.17 -24.05
N ASP A 133 9.90 -10.28 -25.30
CA ASP A 133 8.50 -10.11 -25.74
C ASP A 133 7.57 -11.18 -25.12
N VAL A 134 8.02 -12.44 -25.03
CA VAL A 134 7.29 -13.52 -24.35
C VAL A 134 7.14 -13.24 -22.86
N VAL A 135 8.22 -12.78 -22.23
CA VAL A 135 8.22 -12.37 -20.79
C VAL A 135 7.23 -11.22 -20.58
N ALA A 136 7.30 -10.16 -21.39
CA ALA A 136 6.43 -9.00 -21.30
C ALA A 136 4.93 -9.37 -21.49
N GLU A 137 4.63 -10.21 -22.48
CA GLU A 137 3.27 -10.69 -22.71
C GLU A 137 2.75 -11.58 -21.55
N THR A 138 3.63 -12.35 -20.94
CA THR A 138 3.28 -13.16 -19.76
C THR A 138 2.91 -12.29 -18.57
N ILE A 139 3.67 -11.21 -18.31
CA ILE A 139 3.35 -10.23 -17.26
C ILE A 139 1.98 -9.59 -17.52
N LYS A 140 1.76 -9.08 -18.73
CA LYS A 140 0.48 -8.45 -19.11
C LYS A 140 -0.71 -9.38 -18.93
N LYS A 141 -0.61 -10.60 -19.44
CA LYS A 141 -1.66 -11.62 -19.30
C LYS A 141 -1.93 -11.98 -17.85
N THR A 142 -0.89 -12.07 -17.04
CA THR A 142 -0.99 -12.38 -15.62
C THR A 142 -1.67 -11.24 -14.86
N ALA A 143 -1.24 -9.99 -15.08
CA ALA A 143 -1.88 -8.81 -14.50
C ALA A 143 -3.37 -8.73 -14.86
N PHE A 144 -3.71 -8.95 -16.13
CA PHE A 144 -5.11 -8.96 -16.57
C PHE A 144 -5.95 -10.05 -15.87
N ARG A 145 -5.40 -11.26 -15.70
CA ARG A 145 -6.09 -12.37 -15.01
C ARG A 145 -6.32 -12.04 -13.53
N ILE A 146 -5.32 -11.47 -12.87
CA ILE A 146 -5.40 -11.09 -11.45
C ILE A 146 -6.46 -10.02 -11.24
N THR A 147 -6.45 -8.95 -12.02
CA THR A 147 -7.43 -7.86 -11.92
C THR A 147 -8.85 -8.36 -12.24
N ARG A 148 -8.99 -9.26 -13.21
CA ARG A 148 -10.28 -9.90 -13.53
C ARG A 148 -10.82 -10.72 -12.36
N MET A 149 -9.95 -11.47 -11.68
CA MET A 149 -10.34 -12.24 -10.49
C MET A 149 -10.75 -11.31 -9.35
N GLY A 150 -9.99 -10.25 -9.09
CA GLY A 150 -10.35 -9.22 -8.10
C GLY A 150 -11.71 -8.59 -8.38
N GLN A 151 -12.01 -8.29 -9.63
CA GLN A 151 -13.30 -7.75 -10.04
C GLN A 151 -14.47 -8.72 -9.78
N LEU A 152 -14.28 -10.03 -10.01
CA LEU A 152 -15.28 -11.04 -9.71
C LEU A 152 -15.56 -11.13 -8.21
N VAL A 153 -14.51 -11.16 -7.40
CA VAL A 153 -14.62 -11.17 -5.93
C VAL A 153 -15.33 -9.92 -5.43
N ALA A 154 -14.95 -8.75 -5.95
CA ALA A 154 -15.54 -7.48 -5.56
C ALA A 154 -17.04 -7.41 -5.87
N ARG A 155 -17.46 -7.87 -7.04
CA ARG A 155 -18.87 -7.91 -7.43
C ARG A 155 -19.69 -8.86 -6.55
N GLU A 156 -19.14 -10.01 -6.23
CA GLU A 156 -19.80 -10.97 -5.34
C GLU A 156 -19.93 -10.40 -3.92
N ALA A 157 -18.88 -9.77 -3.39
CA ALA A 157 -18.92 -9.10 -2.09
C ALA A 157 -19.93 -7.96 -2.08
N SER A 158 -19.96 -7.13 -3.12
CA SER A 158 -20.91 -6.04 -3.29
C SER A 158 -22.36 -6.57 -3.28
N ALA A 159 -22.64 -7.64 -4.02
CA ALA A 159 -23.97 -8.24 -4.08
C ALA A 159 -24.41 -8.80 -2.72
N ARG A 160 -23.50 -9.47 -1.98
CA ARG A 160 -23.82 -10.05 -0.66
C ARG A 160 -24.00 -9.02 0.44
N LEU A 161 -23.22 -7.94 0.42
CA LEU A 161 -23.22 -6.94 1.48
C LEU A 161 -24.16 -5.76 1.19
N GLY A 162 -24.67 -5.62 -0.02
CA GLY A 162 -25.48 -4.47 -0.43
C GLY A 162 -24.71 -3.16 -0.46
N VAL A 163 -23.38 -3.22 -0.63
CA VAL A 163 -22.46 -2.06 -0.63
C VAL A 163 -21.89 -1.87 -2.03
N PRO A 164 -21.87 -0.65 -2.60
CA PRO A 164 -21.31 -0.41 -3.93
C PRO A 164 -19.86 -0.89 -4.06
N PHE A 165 -19.54 -1.45 -5.21
CA PHE A 165 -18.17 -1.75 -5.61
C PHE A 165 -17.53 -0.51 -6.25
N GLY A 166 -16.34 -0.13 -5.81
CA GLY A 166 -15.53 0.97 -6.33
C GLY A 166 -14.47 0.48 -7.31
N ILE A 167 -13.26 0.26 -6.83
CA ILE A 167 -12.09 -0.06 -7.66
C ILE A 167 -11.43 -1.38 -7.30
N VAL A 168 -10.68 -1.92 -8.26
CA VAL A 168 -9.65 -2.96 -8.04
C VAL A 168 -8.29 -2.32 -8.23
N ASP A 169 -7.43 -2.44 -7.24
CA ASP A 169 -6.02 -2.06 -7.30
C ASP A 169 -5.15 -3.32 -7.36
N LEU A 170 -4.25 -3.37 -8.34
CA LEU A 170 -3.19 -4.36 -8.42
C LEU A 170 -1.89 -3.73 -7.95
N SER A 171 -1.53 -4.01 -6.73
CA SER A 171 -0.27 -3.57 -6.14
C SER A 171 0.84 -4.59 -6.38
N LEU A 172 2.05 -4.10 -6.60
CA LEU A 172 3.29 -4.88 -6.55
C LEU A 172 4.02 -4.69 -5.22
N ALA A 173 3.30 -4.29 -4.18
CA ALA A 173 3.85 -4.15 -2.84
C ALA A 173 4.34 -5.51 -2.31
N PRO A 174 5.55 -5.59 -1.76
CA PRO A 174 6.09 -6.84 -1.24
C PRO A 174 5.39 -7.25 0.05
N THR A 175 5.34 -8.56 0.29
CA THR A 175 4.98 -9.13 1.58
C THR A 175 6.16 -9.93 2.16
N PRO A 176 6.12 -10.33 3.44
CA PRO A 176 7.16 -11.19 4.01
C PRO A 176 7.21 -12.61 3.41
N ALA A 177 6.24 -12.98 2.59
CA ALA A 177 6.21 -14.30 1.95
C ALA A 177 7.38 -14.47 0.97
N VAL A 178 7.97 -15.65 0.94
CA VAL A 178 9.08 -15.95 0.05
C VAL A 178 8.65 -15.83 -1.40
N GLY A 179 9.37 -15.04 -2.17
CA GLY A 179 9.09 -14.80 -3.59
C GLY A 179 8.08 -13.67 -3.87
N ASP A 180 7.47 -13.10 -2.84
CA ASP A 180 6.46 -12.05 -3.01
C ASP A 180 7.09 -10.64 -2.94
N SER A 181 7.97 -10.35 -3.92
CA SER A 181 8.56 -9.03 -4.07
C SER A 181 8.90 -8.70 -5.52
N VAL A 182 8.91 -7.41 -5.86
CA VAL A 182 9.35 -6.92 -7.18
C VAL A 182 10.81 -7.29 -7.44
N ALA A 183 11.64 -7.31 -6.41
CA ALA A 183 13.02 -7.75 -6.48
C ALA A 183 13.14 -9.16 -7.10
N ARG A 184 12.30 -10.09 -6.68
CA ARG A 184 12.27 -11.44 -7.25
C ARG A 184 11.77 -11.48 -8.68
N ILE A 185 10.87 -10.58 -9.06
CA ILE A 185 10.44 -10.44 -10.46
C ILE A 185 11.62 -10.00 -11.32
N LEU A 186 12.39 -9.00 -10.90
CA LEU A 186 13.56 -8.49 -11.64
C LEU A 186 14.65 -9.55 -11.76
N GLU A 187 14.90 -10.32 -10.70
CA GLU A 187 15.84 -11.46 -10.73
C GLU A 187 15.39 -12.54 -11.72
N GLU A 188 14.11 -12.89 -11.72
CA GLU A 188 13.59 -13.92 -12.64
C GLU A 188 13.60 -13.46 -14.10
N MET A 189 13.45 -12.16 -14.35
CA MET A 189 13.63 -11.56 -15.68
C MET A 189 15.10 -11.53 -16.12
N GLY A 190 16.04 -11.84 -15.24
CA GLY A 190 17.48 -11.83 -15.54
C GLY A 190 18.08 -10.44 -15.65
N LEU A 191 17.44 -9.41 -15.11
CA LEU A 191 17.92 -8.03 -15.20
C LEU A 191 19.07 -7.78 -14.22
N GLU A 192 18.92 -8.16 -12.97
CA GLU A 192 19.99 -8.10 -11.97
C GLU A 192 19.64 -8.90 -10.70
N VAL A 193 20.63 -9.07 -9.83
CA VAL A 193 20.46 -9.69 -8.52
C VAL A 193 20.20 -8.57 -7.51
N CYS A 194 19.07 -8.64 -6.81
CA CYS A 194 18.65 -7.61 -5.88
C CYS A 194 19.58 -7.50 -4.66
N GLY A 195 19.83 -6.27 -4.25
CA GLY A 195 20.83 -5.95 -3.22
C GLY A 195 22.22 -5.69 -3.77
N THR A 196 22.42 -5.78 -5.09
CA THR A 196 23.65 -5.31 -5.75
C THR A 196 23.57 -3.80 -6.03
N HIS A 197 24.73 -3.21 -6.38
CA HIS A 197 24.79 -1.79 -6.69
C HIS A 197 23.91 -1.46 -7.91
N GLY A 198 22.95 -0.54 -7.74
CA GLY A 198 22.04 -0.10 -8.80
C GLY A 198 20.61 -0.65 -8.70
N THR A 199 20.33 -1.54 -7.77
CA THR A 199 18.97 -2.07 -7.48
C THR A 199 18.26 -1.40 -6.33
#